data_40f17ec65c2b1ee470316512f8588191
#
_entry.id   40f17ec65c2b1ee470316512f8588191
#
_cell.length_a   1.000
_cell.length_b   1.000
_cell.length_c   1.000
_cell.angle_alpha   90.00
_cell.angle_beta   90.00
_cell.angle_gamma   90.00
#
_symmetry.space_group_name_H-M   'P 1'
#
loop_
_entity.id
_entity.type
_entity.pdbx_description
1 polymer ?
#
loop_
_entity_poly.entity_id
_entity_poly.type
_entity_poly.pdbx_seq_one_letter_code
_entity_poly.pdbx_strand_id
1 'polypeptide(L)'
;MKHGSLFSGIGGFDLAAEWMGWENIFHCEFEEYKQQKLKENFQKSDSYGDIRNFDSRKYKYKIDIISGGFPCQDVSIAQQSKKLGGAQGINGERTGLWKEYARVIREIEPGIIVFENSPMLLIRGFERVLCDLHKLGFDVEWRCFFASDFGYPHFRKRLYGVAYSRFKRWKDIAKSGGILSKVLPKRTPRQIPISIPLERFNSQSSYDNVRMDDGFSKELDKTVIHGFGNAVIPEIPYQIFKAIEQYETNRHTQAAQAGRTARAIP
;
A
#
# COMPACT_ATOMS: atom_id res chain seq x y z
N MET A 1 -8.29 -3.45 13.20
CA MET A 1 -7.17 -2.49 13.25
C MET A 1 -7.56 -1.18 12.61
N LYS A 2 -6.85 -0.08 12.94
CA LYS A 2 -7.03 1.25 12.35
C LYS A 2 -6.01 1.48 11.26
N HIS A 3 -6.48 1.80 10.07
CA HIS A 3 -5.71 1.93 8.84
C HIS A 3 -5.71 3.37 8.34
N GLY A 4 -4.57 3.83 7.82
CA GLY A 4 -4.45 5.08 7.07
C GLY A 4 -3.70 4.83 5.77
N SER A 5 -4.14 5.43 4.67
CA SER A 5 -3.49 5.29 3.38
C SER A 5 -2.90 6.59 2.87
N LEU A 6 -1.74 6.49 2.24
CA LEU A 6 -0.98 7.58 1.61
C LEU A 6 -0.78 7.27 0.13
N PHE A 7 -0.87 8.29 -0.73
CA PHE A 7 -0.87 8.09 -2.18
C PHE A 7 -1.91 7.05 -2.58
N SER A 8 -3.11 7.23 -2.05
CA SER A 8 -4.16 6.21 -1.98
C SER A 8 -4.66 5.77 -3.36
N GLY A 9 -4.40 6.56 -4.40
CA GLY A 9 -4.91 6.29 -5.75
C GLY A 9 -6.42 6.23 -5.73
N ILE A 10 -6.98 5.15 -6.26
CA ILE A 10 -8.42 4.89 -6.23
C ILE A 10 -8.84 4.01 -5.04
N GLY A 11 -7.97 3.82 -4.04
CA GLY A 11 -8.31 3.12 -2.79
C GLY A 11 -8.04 1.61 -2.78
N GLY A 12 -7.02 1.13 -3.49
CA GLY A 12 -6.71 -0.31 -3.51
C GLY A 12 -6.31 -0.87 -2.15
N PHE A 13 -5.55 -0.13 -1.35
CA PHE A 13 -5.22 -0.49 0.03
C PHE A 13 -6.43 -0.33 0.96
N ASP A 14 -7.20 0.73 0.77
CA ASP A 14 -8.39 1.03 1.56
C ASP A 14 -9.44 -0.07 1.41
N LEU A 15 -9.65 -0.55 0.18
CA LEU A 15 -10.55 -1.68 -0.08
C LEU A 15 -10.05 -2.98 0.56
N ALA A 16 -8.75 -3.23 0.50
CA ALA A 16 -8.16 -4.39 1.17
C ALA A 16 -8.37 -4.34 2.69
N ALA A 17 -8.26 -3.15 3.30
CA ALA A 17 -8.53 -2.94 4.71
C ALA A 17 -10.02 -3.16 5.06
N GLU A 18 -10.95 -2.70 4.22
CA GLU A 18 -12.38 -3.00 4.38
C GLU A 18 -12.67 -4.50 4.31
N TRP A 19 -12.03 -5.23 3.39
CA TRP A 19 -12.19 -6.70 3.32
C TRP A 19 -11.68 -7.43 4.56
N MET A 20 -10.78 -6.80 5.32
CA MET A 20 -10.34 -7.29 6.63
C MET A 20 -11.30 -6.89 7.77
N GLY A 21 -12.31 -6.06 7.51
CA GLY A 21 -13.13 -5.45 8.55
C GLY A 21 -12.38 -4.40 9.38
N TRP A 22 -11.31 -3.82 8.83
CA TRP A 22 -10.54 -2.77 9.50
C TRP A 22 -11.19 -1.40 9.29
N GLU A 23 -10.89 -0.48 10.17
CA GLU A 23 -11.38 0.89 10.10
C GLU A 23 -10.42 1.76 9.28
N ASN A 24 -10.85 2.26 8.12
CA ASN A 24 -10.13 3.26 7.35
C ASN A 24 -10.32 4.63 8.00
N ILE A 25 -9.27 5.16 8.62
CA ILE A 25 -9.31 6.43 9.35
C ILE A 25 -9.10 7.61 8.42
N PHE A 26 -8.14 7.51 7.52
CA PHE A 26 -7.87 8.56 6.54
C PHE A 26 -7.27 8.00 5.25
N HIS A 27 -7.44 8.77 4.19
CA HIS A 27 -6.73 8.62 2.92
C HIS A 27 -6.15 9.96 2.45
N CYS A 28 -4.98 9.91 1.82
CA CYS A 28 -4.28 11.08 1.27
C CYS A 28 -3.92 10.84 -0.20
N GLU A 29 -4.51 11.62 -1.09
CA GLU A 29 -4.33 11.52 -2.53
C GLU A 29 -4.29 12.92 -3.17
N PHE A 30 -3.32 13.17 -4.04
CA PHE A 30 -3.12 14.47 -4.64
C PHE A 30 -4.10 14.78 -5.79
N GLU A 31 -4.40 13.78 -6.62
CA GLU A 31 -5.24 13.97 -7.81
C GLU A 31 -6.71 14.08 -7.44
N GLU A 32 -7.33 15.20 -7.78
CA GLU A 32 -8.72 15.56 -7.41
C GLU A 32 -9.75 14.50 -7.84
N TYR A 33 -9.64 13.97 -9.06
CA TYR A 33 -10.51 12.91 -9.55
C TYR A 33 -10.46 11.67 -8.64
N LYS A 34 -9.26 11.25 -8.20
CA LYS A 34 -9.08 10.10 -7.31
C LYS A 34 -9.58 10.40 -5.91
N GLN A 35 -9.36 11.63 -5.41
CA GLN A 35 -9.94 12.08 -4.13
C GLN A 35 -11.46 11.96 -4.12
N GLN A 36 -12.12 12.38 -5.22
CA GLN A 36 -13.56 12.27 -5.34
C GLN A 36 -13.99 10.79 -5.25
N LYS A 37 -13.31 9.88 -5.96
CA LYS A 37 -13.60 8.44 -5.89
C LYS A 37 -13.38 7.85 -4.50
N LEU A 38 -12.35 8.29 -3.78
CA LEU A 38 -12.11 7.89 -2.40
C LEU A 38 -13.25 8.36 -1.48
N LYS A 39 -13.68 9.61 -1.58
CA LYS A 39 -14.80 10.16 -0.81
C LYS A 39 -16.12 9.43 -1.06
N GLU A 40 -16.39 9.07 -2.33
CA GLU A 40 -17.58 8.31 -2.72
C GLU A 40 -17.58 6.89 -2.12
N ASN A 41 -16.42 6.24 -2.08
CA ASN A 41 -16.28 4.85 -1.67
C ASN A 41 -16.03 4.66 -0.17
N PHE A 42 -15.30 5.60 0.47
CA PHE A 42 -14.84 5.50 1.86
C PHE A 42 -15.33 6.70 2.67
N GLN A 43 -16.64 6.87 2.74
CA GLN A 43 -17.31 8.07 3.31
C GLN A 43 -17.00 8.33 4.78
N LYS A 44 -16.57 7.33 5.53
CA LYS A 44 -16.23 7.44 6.96
C LYS A 44 -14.78 7.86 7.22
N SER A 45 -13.96 7.92 6.18
CA SER A 45 -12.54 8.26 6.27
C SER A 45 -12.31 9.75 6.08
N ASP A 46 -11.40 10.32 6.84
CA ASP A 46 -10.91 11.69 6.58
C ASP A 46 -10.16 11.74 5.25
N SER A 47 -10.45 12.73 4.40
CA SER A 47 -9.85 12.87 3.07
C SER A 47 -8.87 14.03 3.02
N TYR A 48 -7.64 13.77 2.58
CA TYR A 48 -6.57 14.76 2.42
C TYR A 48 -6.06 14.78 0.98
N GLY A 49 -5.61 15.96 0.55
CA GLY A 49 -5.03 16.19 -0.77
C GLY A 49 -3.52 15.99 -0.79
N ASP A 50 -2.78 17.09 -0.94
CA ASP A 50 -1.32 17.06 -1.01
C ASP A 50 -0.69 16.63 0.32
N ILE A 51 0.09 15.57 0.29
CA ILE A 51 0.77 15.04 1.48
C ILE A 51 1.70 16.08 2.13
N ARG A 52 2.23 17.04 1.36
CA ARG A 52 3.09 18.12 1.87
C ARG A 52 2.34 19.05 2.84
N ASN A 53 1.04 19.17 2.66
CA ASN A 53 0.14 19.97 3.48
C ASN A 53 -0.60 19.14 4.55
N PHE A 54 -0.37 17.82 4.58
CA PHE A 54 -1.04 16.93 5.51
C PHE A 54 -0.40 16.99 6.90
N ASP A 55 -1.11 17.58 7.88
CA ASP A 55 -0.74 17.51 9.30
C ASP A 55 -1.23 16.19 9.91
N SER A 56 -0.32 15.23 10.02
CA SER A 56 -0.64 13.89 10.51
C SER A 56 -0.49 13.73 12.02
N ARG A 57 -0.01 14.75 12.75
CA ARG A 57 0.27 14.69 14.19
C ARG A 57 -0.97 14.37 15.05
N LYS A 58 -2.18 14.74 14.59
CA LYS A 58 -3.44 14.41 15.27
C LYS A 58 -3.73 12.91 15.33
N TYR A 59 -3.05 12.11 14.47
CA TYR A 59 -3.18 10.66 14.43
C TYR A 59 -2.08 9.92 15.17
N LYS A 60 -1.21 10.63 15.88
CA LYS A 60 -0.12 10.03 16.65
C LYS A 60 -0.65 8.94 17.58
N TYR A 61 -0.06 7.75 17.49
CA TYR A 61 -0.46 6.53 18.24
C TYR A 61 -1.90 6.03 18.01
N LYS A 62 -2.63 6.59 17.06
CA LYS A 62 -4.02 6.20 16.79
C LYS A 62 -4.17 5.27 15.58
N ILE A 63 -3.13 5.09 14.81
CA ILE A 63 -3.10 4.28 13.59
C ILE A 63 -2.23 3.05 13.84
N ASP A 64 -2.77 1.87 13.56
CA ASP A 64 -2.04 0.61 13.67
C ASP A 64 -1.17 0.38 12.42
N ILE A 65 -1.73 0.64 11.23
CA ILE A 65 -1.11 0.38 9.93
C ILE A 65 -1.22 1.61 9.03
N ILE A 66 -0.10 1.99 8.43
CA ILE A 66 -0.05 2.89 7.28
C ILE A 66 0.27 2.10 6.03
N SER A 67 -0.48 2.33 4.96
CA SER A 67 -0.16 1.78 3.64
C SER A 67 0.01 2.88 2.59
N GLY A 68 0.65 2.55 1.45
CA GLY A 68 0.72 3.48 0.34
C GLY A 68 1.69 3.10 -0.77
N GLY A 69 1.42 3.62 -1.97
CA GLY A 69 2.29 3.48 -3.14
C GLY A 69 2.87 4.83 -3.55
N PHE A 70 4.02 5.20 -3.03
CA PHE A 70 4.62 6.49 -3.38
C PHE A 70 5.12 6.52 -4.84
N PRO A 71 5.02 7.69 -5.53
CA PRO A 71 5.38 7.79 -6.93
C PRO A 71 6.85 7.45 -7.21
N CYS A 72 7.08 6.63 -8.24
CA CYS A 72 8.40 6.22 -8.70
C CYS A 72 8.69 6.67 -10.13
N GLN A 73 8.10 7.79 -10.58
CA GLN A 73 8.13 8.19 -12.00
C GLN A 73 9.53 8.54 -12.52
N ASP A 74 10.44 9.01 -11.68
CA ASP A 74 11.83 9.26 -12.07
C ASP A 74 12.66 7.98 -12.15
N VAL A 75 12.10 6.86 -11.74
CA VAL A 75 12.74 5.53 -11.72
C VAL A 75 12.30 4.68 -12.91
N SER A 76 11.31 5.09 -13.71
CA SER A 76 10.84 4.32 -14.85
C SER A 76 11.74 4.50 -16.07
N ILE A 77 12.01 3.40 -16.79
CA ILE A 77 12.82 3.38 -18.03
C ILE A 77 12.18 4.22 -19.14
N ALA A 78 10.87 4.48 -19.08
CA ALA A 78 10.13 5.19 -20.10
C ALA A 78 10.49 6.69 -20.23
N GLN A 79 11.21 7.28 -19.26
CA GLN A 79 11.66 8.67 -19.32
C GLN A 79 13.12 8.85 -19.76
N GLN A 80 13.77 7.82 -20.32
CA GLN A 80 15.08 7.97 -20.97
C GLN A 80 15.01 8.67 -22.34
N SER A 81 13.93 9.38 -22.67
CA SER A 81 13.90 10.24 -23.83
C SER A 81 14.66 11.55 -23.58
N LYS A 82 15.90 11.54 -23.95
CA LYS A 82 16.77 12.55 -24.57
C LYS A 82 16.52 14.05 -24.29
N LYS A 83 16.14 14.50 -23.09
CA LYS A 83 16.36 15.92 -22.76
C LYS A 83 16.67 16.07 -21.26
N LEU A 84 17.95 16.37 -21.01
CA LEU A 84 18.54 16.98 -19.79
C LEU A 84 18.32 16.23 -18.45
N GLY A 85 19.38 15.60 -17.99
CA GLY A 85 19.53 15.11 -16.63
C GLY A 85 19.03 13.66 -16.48
N GLY A 86 19.96 12.74 -16.24
CA GLY A 86 19.63 11.35 -15.99
C GLY A 86 18.58 11.18 -14.89
N ALA A 87 17.86 10.09 -14.93
CA ALA A 87 16.86 9.74 -13.91
C ALA A 87 17.41 9.97 -12.50
N GLN A 88 16.83 10.91 -11.76
CA GLN A 88 17.34 11.34 -10.43
C GLN A 88 17.05 10.33 -9.32
N GLY A 89 16.40 9.20 -9.65
CA GLY A 89 16.01 8.18 -8.68
C GLY A 89 15.13 8.76 -7.58
N ILE A 90 15.33 8.30 -6.34
CA ILE A 90 14.56 8.74 -5.17
C ILE A 90 14.78 10.21 -4.78
N ASN A 91 15.77 10.87 -5.36
CA ASN A 91 16.08 12.29 -5.13
C ASN A 91 15.40 13.23 -6.12
N GLY A 92 14.72 12.71 -7.16
CA GLY A 92 13.91 13.51 -8.08
C GLY A 92 12.71 14.16 -7.39
N GLU A 93 12.16 15.23 -7.97
CA GLU A 93 11.09 16.02 -7.36
C GLU A 93 9.84 15.18 -7.02
N ARG A 94 9.51 14.19 -7.84
CA ARG A 94 8.35 13.30 -7.63
C ARG A 94 8.65 12.12 -6.71
N THR A 95 9.89 11.64 -6.67
CA THR A 95 10.35 10.63 -5.71
C THR A 95 10.77 11.25 -4.38
N GLY A 96 11.00 12.56 -4.37
CA GLY A 96 11.16 13.36 -3.14
C GLY A 96 9.96 13.24 -2.19
N LEU A 97 8.81 12.78 -2.69
CA LEU A 97 7.62 12.50 -1.89
C LEU A 97 7.81 11.34 -0.88
N TRP A 98 8.82 10.48 -1.07
CA TRP A 98 9.23 9.56 -0.02
C TRP A 98 9.61 10.27 1.29
N LYS A 99 10.19 11.45 1.22
CA LYS A 99 10.51 12.26 2.43
C LYS A 99 9.23 12.60 3.21
N GLU A 100 8.17 12.91 2.50
CA GLU A 100 6.87 13.20 3.11
C GLU A 100 6.23 11.93 3.69
N TYR A 101 6.36 10.81 3.00
CA TYR A 101 5.94 9.51 3.55
C TYR A 101 6.66 9.22 4.87
N ALA A 102 8.00 9.37 4.89
CA ALA A 102 8.82 9.17 6.08
C ALA A 102 8.50 10.20 7.20
N ARG A 103 8.14 11.44 6.84
CA ARG A 103 7.65 12.45 7.80
C ARG A 103 6.36 11.98 8.46
N VAL A 104 5.38 11.55 7.69
CA VAL A 104 4.08 11.06 8.20
C VAL A 104 4.29 9.84 9.11
N ILE A 105 5.16 8.89 8.74
CA ILE A 105 5.50 7.74 9.60
C ILE A 105 6.04 8.22 10.95
N ARG A 106 6.96 9.19 10.94
CA ARG A 106 7.55 9.75 12.17
C ARG A 106 6.53 10.47 13.03
N GLU A 107 5.56 11.16 12.43
CA GLU A 107 4.53 11.91 13.14
C GLU A 107 3.47 10.99 13.76
N ILE A 108 3.06 9.94 13.06
CA ILE A 108 2.01 9.00 13.48
C ILE A 108 2.55 7.89 14.37
N GLU A 109 3.77 7.43 14.13
CA GLU A 109 4.40 6.28 14.80
C GLU A 109 3.52 5.01 14.72
N PRO A 110 3.19 4.51 13.52
CA PRO A 110 2.38 3.31 13.36
C PRO A 110 3.11 2.06 13.86
N GLY A 111 2.41 0.96 14.01
CA GLY A 111 3.01 -0.33 14.32
C GLY A 111 3.60 -1.02 13.09
N ILE A 112 2.89 -0.92 11.97
CA ILE A 112 3.24 -1.53 10.69
C ILE A 112 3.07 -0.51 9.56
N ILE A 113 3.91 -0.68 8.53
CA ILE A 113 3.84 0.04 7.28
C ILE A 113 3.82 -0.99 6.15
N VAL A 114 2.89 -0.84 5.20
CA VAL A 114 2.85 -1.64 3.98
C VAL A 114 2.97 -0.70 2.79
N PHE A 115 4.01 -0.86 1.98
CA PHE A 115 4.21 0.00 0.82
C PHE A 115 4.30 -0.80 -0.49
N GLU A 116 3.87 -0.17 -1.57
CA GLU A 116 3.95 -0.71 -2.93
C GLU A 116 4.83 0.20 -3.79
N ASN A 117 5.54 -0.40 -4.74
CA ASN A 117 6.28 0.35 -5.74
C ASN A 117 6.61 -0.49 -6.97
N SER A 118 7.20 0.15 -7.98
CA SER A 118 7.82 -0.54 -9.11
C SER A 118 9.02 -1.39 -8.64
N PRO A 119 9.27 -2.58 -9.21
CA PRO A 119 10.49 -3.35 -8.98
C PRO A 119 11.78 -2.57 -9.29
N MET A 120 11.70 -1.53 -10.11
CA MET A 120 12.82 -0.65 -10.41
C MET A 120 13.34 0.10 -9.19
N LEU A 121 12.54 0.26 -8.15
CA LEU A 121 12.98 0.84 -6.89
C LEU A 121 14.17 0.08 -6.29
N LEU A 122 14.21 -1.26 -6.44
CA LEU A 122 15.31 -2.10 -5.91
C LEU A 122 16.70 -1.67 -6.38
N ILE A 123 16.79 -1.15 -7.60
CA ILE A 123 18.06 -0.71 -8.21
C ILE A 123 18.22 0.81 -8.26
N ARG A 124 17.20 1.58 -7.82
CA ARG A 124 17.17 3.03 -7.94
C ARG A 124 16.66 3.73 -6.68
N GLY A 125 17.24 3.42 -5.53
CA GLY A 125 16.98 4.17 -4.30
C GLY A 125 16.27 3.41 -3.18
N PHE A 126 16.09 2.08 -3.30
CA PHE A 126 15.54 1.27 -2.23
C PHE A 126 16.39 1.31 -0.96
N GLU A 127 17.71 1.38 -1.12
CA GLU A 127 18.64 1.57 -0.01
C GLU A 127 18.27 2.77 0.86
N ARG A 128 17.88 3.89 0.24
CA ARG A 128 17.46 5.09 0.97
C ARG A 128 16.19 4.82 1.78
N VAL A 129 15.21 4.09 1.20
CA VAL A 129 13.98 3.68 1.89
C VAL A 129 14.32 2.85 3.12
N LEU A 130 15.20 1.84 2.96
CA LEU A 130 15.65 0.98 4.05
C LEU A 130 16.36 1.77 5.15
N CYS A 131 17.30 2.65 4.78
CA CYS A 131 18.03 3.49 5.74
C CYS A 131 17.08 4.40 6.54
N ASP A 132 16.12 5.03 5.89
CA ASP A 132 15.20 5.94 6.55
C ASP A 132 14.23 5.18 7.49
N LEU A 133 13.69 4.03 7.06
CA LEU A 133 12.85 3.18 7.91
C LEU A 133 13.65 2.60 9.09
N HIS A 134 14.90 2.19 8.86
CA HIS A 134 15.77 1.72 9.95
C HIS A 134 16.01 2.81 11.00
N LYS A 135 16.29 4.06 10.59
CA LYS A 135 16.44 5.21 11.48
C LYS A 135 15.15 5.50 12.27
N LEU A 136 13.99 5.24 11.68
CA LEU A 136 12.69 5.39 12.33
C LEU A 136 12.34 4.21 13.25
N GLY A 137 13.21 3.20 13.35
CA GLY A 137 13.04 2.06 14.26
C GLY A 137 12.24 0.90 13.68
N PHE A 138 12.23 0.74 12.35
CA PHE A 138 11.55 -0.37 11.68
C PHE A 138 12.55 -1.39 11.12
N ASP A 139 12.17 -2.66 11.19
CA ASP A 139 12.73 -3.72 10.37
C ASP A 139 11.86 -3.89 9.12
N VAL A 140 12.46 -4.30 7.99
CA VAL A 140 11.79 -4.32 6.69
C VAL A 140 11.99 -5.65 6.00
N GLU A 141 10.92 -6.23 5.52
CA GLU A 141 10.94 -7.32 4.55
C GLU A 141 10.27 -6.87 3.25
N TRP A 142 10.66 -7.46 2.12
CA TRP A 142 10.09 -7.12 0.82
C TRP A 142 10.04 -8.32 -0.12
N ARG A 143 9.08 -8.27 -1.04
CA ARG A 143 8.90 -9.28 -2.08
C ARG A 143 8.24 -8.67 -3.31
N CYS A 144 8.61 -9.18 -4.49
CA CYS A 144 7.88 -8.86 -5.71
C CYS A 144 6.78 -9.89 -5.95
N PHE A 145 5.59 -9.40 -6.28
CA PHE A 145 4.45 -10.21 -6.69
C PHE A 145 4.03 -9.88 -8.11
N PHE A 146 3.56 -10.88 -8.85
CA PHE A 146 2.88 -10.70 -10.12
C PHE A 146 1.37 -10.67 -9.89
N ALA A 147 0.66 -9.86 -10.66
CA ALA A 147 -0.80 -9.86 -10.64
C ALA A 147 -1.38 -11.24 -10.99
N SER A 148 -0.75 -11.94 -11.93
CA SER A 148 -1.11 -13.31 -12.32
C SER A 148 -1.02 -14.32 -11.18
N ASP A 149 -0.17 -14.11 -10.18
CA ASP A 149 -0.09 -14.98 -9.00
C ASP A 149 -1.39 -14.94 -8.18
N PHE A 150 -2.21 -13.90 -8.38
CA PHE A 150 -3.47 -13.67 -7.67
C PHE A 150 -4.69 -13.78 -8.60
N GLY A 151 -4.53 -14.40 -9.77
CA GLY A 151 -5.62 -14.71 -10.68
C GLY A 151 -5.99 -13.60 -11.67
N TYR A 152 -5.21 -12.54 -11.76
CA TYR A 152 -5.41 -11.47 -12.75
C TYR A 152 -4.70 -11.82 -14.07
N PRO A 153 -5.29 -11.55 -15.24
CA PRO A 153 -4.75 -12.01 -16.54
C PRO A 153 -3.67 -11.11 -17.10
N HIS A 154 -2.90 -10.43 -16.27
CA HIS A 154 -1.77 -9.62 -16.70
C HIS A 154 -0.54 -9.84 -15.81
N PHE A 155 0.66 -9.67 -16.40
CA PHE A 155 1.95 -9.91 -15.74
C PHE A 155 2.51 -8.67 -15.03
N ARG A 156 1.67 -7.79 -14.52
CA ARG A 156 2.11 -6.62 -13.76
C ARG A 156 2.87 -7.08 -12.51
N LYS A 157 4.17 -6.81 -12.46
CA LYS A 157 5.03 -7.08 -11.31
C LYS A 157 5.16 -5.84 -10.44
N ARG A 158 5.00 -5.98 -9.13
CA ARG A 158 5.16 -4.90 -8.16
C ARG A 158 5.95 -5.38 -6.95
N LEU A 159 6.76 -4.45 -6.41
CA LEU A 159 7.45 -4.60 -5.15
C LEU A 159 6.47 -4.24 -4.03
N TYR A 160 6.33 -5.12 -3.06
CA TYR A 160 5.67 -4.84 -1.79
C TYR A 160 6.69 -4.94 -0.67
N GLY A 161 6.67 -3.97 0.24
CA GLY A 161 7.44 -3.98 1.47
C GLY A 161 6.52 -3.93 2.68
N VAL A 162 6.93 -4.65 3.71
CA VAL A 162 6.31 -4.61 5.04
C VAL A 162 7.39 -4.18 6.02
N ALA A 163 7.17 -3.04 6.68
CA ALA A 163 8.03 -2.57 7.75
C ALA A 163 7.29 -2.67 9.09
N TYR A 164 7.94 -3.20 10.11
CA TYR A 164 7.37 -3.39 11.43
C TYR A 164 8.26 -2.81 12.52
N SER A 165 7.62 -2.15 13.48
CA SER A 165 8.30 -1.46 14.55
C SER A 165 9.07 -2.42 15.46
N ARG A 166 10.37 -2.16 15.67
CA ARG A 166 11.22 -2.88 16.61
C ARG A 166 10.87 -2.66 18.09
N PHE A 167 10.15 -1.57 18.37
CA PHE A 167 9.85 -1.15 19.73
C PHE A 167 8.42 -1.48 20.19
N LYS A 168 7.57 -1.97 19.27
CA LYS A 168 6.16 -2.27 19.54
C LYS A 168 5.92 -3.79 19.55
N ARG A 169 4.66 -4.15 19.66
CA ARG A 169 4.19 -5.55 19.66
C ARG A 169 4.62 -6.38 18.42
N TRP A 170 5.18 -5.74 17.41
CA TRP A 170 5.60 -6.34 16.14
C TRP A 170 7.07 -6.78 16.09
N LYS A 171 7.85 -6.53 17.15
CA LYS A 171 9.30 -6.75 17.20
C LYS A 171 9.76 -8.19 16.92
N ASP A 172 8.88 -9.16 17.10
CA ASP A 172 9.22 -10.58 16.94
C ASP A 172 8.80 -11.17 15.58
N ILE A 173 8.32 -10.35 14.64
CA ILE A 173 7.91 -10.79 13.30
C ILE A 173 9.05 -11.50 12.58
N ALA A 174 10.25 -10.93 12.58
CA ALA A 174 11.42 -11.53 11.93
C ALA A 174 11.70 -12.95 12.45
N LYS A 175 11.57 -13.17 13.77
CA LYS A 175 11.76 -14.48 14.40
C LYS A 175 10.67 -15.48 13.98
N SER A 176 9.47 -15.02 13.62
CA SER A 176 8.38 -15.87 13.15
C SER A 176 8.47 -16.24 11.67
N GLY A 177 9.56 -15.86 10.99
CA GLY A 177 9.76 -16.10 9.56
C GLY A 177 9.19 -15.01 8.65
N GLY A 178 8.81 -13.86 9.21
CA GLY A 178 8.27 -12.72 8.47
C GLY A 178 6.78 -12.84 8.12
N ILE A 179 6.26 -11.79 7.50
CA ILE A 179 4.88 -11.69 7.02
C ILE A 179 4.79 -12.16 5.57
N LEU A 180 5.68 -11.67 4.70
CA LEU A 180 5.60 -11.90 3.25
C LEU A 180 5.87 -13.36 2.85
N SER A 181 6.56 -14.13 3.71
CA SER A 181 6.72 -15.58 3.51
C SER A 181 5.39 -16.35 3.60
N LYS A 182 4.42 -15.81 4.34
CA LYS A 182 3.09 -16.40 4.56
C LYS A 182 2.06 -15.98 3.50
N VAL A 183 2.42 -15.04 2.65
CA VAL A 183 1.56 -14.61 1.53
C VAL A 183 1.64 -15.64 0.42
N LEU A 184 0.58 -16.41 0.28
CA LEU A 184 0.48 -17.48 -0.73
C LEU A 184 -0.20 -16.94 -1.99
N PRO A 185 0.32 -17.30 -3.18
CA PRO A 185 -0.35 -17.04 -4.44
C PRO A 185 -1.76 -17.63 -4.46
N LYS A 186 -2.72 -16.88 -4.99
CA LYS A 186 -4.10 -17.31 -5.13
C LYS A 186 -4.54 -17.16 -6.58
N ARG A 187 -4.59 -18.26 -7.31
CA ARG A 187 -4.88 -18.26 -8.76
C ARG A 187 -6.30 -17.84 -9.13
N THR A 188 -7.23 -17.88 -8.18
CA THR A 188 -8.61 -17.46 -8.40
C THR A 188 -8.83 -16.12 -7.72
N PRO A 189 -9.20 -15.05 -8.43
CA PRO A 189 -9.53 -13.77 -7.83
C PRO A 189 -10.67 -13.93 -6.82
N ARG A 190 -10.66 -13.11 -5.77
CA ARG A 190 -11.79 -13.01 -4.86
C ARG A 190 -12.99 -12.46 -5.62
N GLN A 191 -14.15 -13.07 -5.44
CA GLN A 191 -15.39 -12.45 -5.88
C GLN A 191 -15.60 -11.17 -5.06
N ILE A 192 -15.58 -10.03 -5.76
CA ILE A 192 -15.88 -8.74 -5.14
C ILE A 192 -17.39 -8.70 -4.90
N PRO A 193 -17.86 -8.34 -3.69
CA PRO A 193 -19.29 -8.15 -3.49
C PRO A 193 -19.84 -7.16 -4.52
N ILE A 194 -21.00 -7.46 -5.08
CA ILE A 194 -21.65 -6.71 -6.19
C ILE A 194 -21.92 -5.23 -5.83
N SER A 195 -21.88 -4.89 -4.54
CA SER A 195 -22.03 -3.52 -4.06
C SER A 195 -20.91 -2.55 -4.48
N ILE A 196 -19.74 -3.08 -4.89
CA ILE A 196 -18.67 -2.27 -5.48
C ILE A 196 -18.58 -2.66 -6.95
N PRO A 197 -18.93 -1.78 -7.90
CA PRO A 197 -18.85 -2.09 -9.31
C PRO A 197 -17.46 -2.59 -9.67
N LEU A 198 -17.37 -3.80 -10.21
CA LEU A 198 -16.12 -4.45 -10.67
C LEU A 198 -15.33 -3.55 -11.62
N GLU A 199 -16.02 -2.70 -12.37
CA GLU A 199 -15.47 -1.70 -13.27
C GLU A 199 -14.52 -0.72 -12.57
N ARG A 200 -14.66 -0.50 -11.26
CA ARG A 200 -13.78 0.39 -10.49
C ARG A 200 -12.41 -0.21 -10.16
N PHE A 201 -12.30 -1.53 -10.17
CA PHE A 201 -11.07 -2.24 -9.77
C PHE A 201 -10.54 -3.21 -10.83
N ASN A 202 -11.33 -3.51 -11.86
CA ASN A 202 -10.85 -4.21 -13.03
C ASN A 202 -9.98 -3.26 -13.87
N SER A 203 -8.70 -3.22 -13.57
CA SER A 203 -7.68 -2.67 -14.48
C SER A 203 -7.52 -3.51 -15.76
N GLN A 204 -8.54 -4.29 -16.07
CA GLN A 204 -8.56 -5.34 -17.05
C GLN A 204 -9.20 -4.96 -18.38
N SER A 205 -9.56 -3.69 -18.57
CA SER A 205 -9.66 -3.26 -19.94
C SER A 205 -8.25 -3.34 -20.51
N SER A 206 -7.94 -4.46 -21.16
CA SER A 206 -6.87 -4.47 -22.14
C SER A 206 -7.00 -3.17 -22.92
N TYR A 207 -5.89 -2.48 -23.18
CA TYR A 207 -5.87 -1.24 -23.96
C TYR A 207 -6.63 -1.37 -25.29
N ASP A 208 -6.85 -2.60 -25.76
CA ASP A 208 -7.54 -2.96 -26.98
C ASP A 208 -9.08 -2.91 -26.91
N ASN A 209 -9.69 -2.78 -25.71
CA ASN A 209 -11.14 -2.76 -25.52
C ASN A 209 -11.70 -1.43 -25.00
N VAL A 210 -10.88 -0.41 -24.83
CA VAL A 210 -11.37 0.93 -24.54
C VAL A 210 -11.88 1.52 -25.87
N ARG A 211 -13.20 1.42 -26.10
CA ARG A 211 -13.85 2.05 -27.24
C ARG A 211 -13.63 3.55 -27.21
N MET A 212 -12.95 4.04 -28.22
CA MET A 212 -12.69 5.46 -28.43
C MET A 212 -13.92 6.22 -29.00
N ASP A 213 -15.09 5.58 -29.06
CA ASP A 213 -16.22 6.06 -29.85
C ASP A 213 -17.46 6.52 -29.04
N ASP A 214 -17.41 6.52 -27.70
CA ASP A 214 -18.62 6.76 -26.90
C ASP A 214 -18.85 8.23 -26.50
N GLY A 215 -18.22 9.20 -27.19
CA GLY A 215 -18.49 10.62 -27.00
C GLY A 215 -17.90 11.26 -25.73
N PHE A 216 -17.10 10.55 -24.96
CA PHE A 216 -16.30 11.12 -23.84
C PHE A 216 -15.06 11.83 -24.38
N SER A 217 -14.64 12.90 -23.71
CA SER A 217 -13.46 13.64 -24.11
C SER A 217 -12.21 12.76 -24.01
N LYS A 218 -11.30 12.81 -24.98
CA LYS A 218 -10.02 12.08 -25.00
C LYS A 218 -9.17 12.32 -23.74
N GLU A 219 -9.38 13.42 -23.04
CA GLU A 219 -8.70 13.76 -21.78
C GLU A 219 -9.27 13.01 -20.59
N LEU A 220 -10.60 12.84 -20.52
CA LEU A 220 -11.25 12.06 -19.47
C LEU A 220 -10.84 10.58 -19.55
N ASP A 221 -10.79 10.04 -20.77
CA ASP A 221 -10.33 8.66 -21.00
C ASP A 221 -8.89 8.45 -20.57
N LYS A 222 -7.99 9.38 -20.86
CA LYS A 222 -6.58 9.31 -20.40
C LYS A 222 -6.46 9.34 -18.89
N THR A 223 -7.24 10.16 -18.20
CA THR A 223 -7.24 10.28 -16.74
C THR A 223 -7.74 8.99 -16.09
N VAL A 224 -8.82 8.42 -16.61
CA VAL A 224 -9.41 7.16 -16.15
C VAL A 224 -8.44 6.01 -16.38
N ILE A 225 -7.90 5.86 -17.59
CA ILE A 225 -6.93 4.81 -17.95
C ILE A 225 -5.66 4.93 -17.09
N HIS A 226 -5.14 6.15 -16.89
CA HIS A 226 -3.98 6.37 -16.05
C HIS A 226 -4.26 6.04 -14.57
N GLY A 227 -5.44 6.37 -14.08
CA GLY A 227 -5.88 6.05 -12.72
C GLY A 227 -5.92 4.54 -12.47
N PHE A 228 -6.55 3.80 -13.38
CA PHE A 228 -6.65 2.34 -13.28
C PHE A 228 -5.31 1.63 -13.60
N GLY A 229 -4.56 2.11 -14.57
CA GLY A 229 -3.27 1.53 -14.97
C GLY A 229 -2.22 1.56 -13.84
N ASN A 230 -2.33 2.51 -12.91
CA ASN A 230 -1.43 2.65 -11.76
C ASN A 230 -2.03 2.14 -10.43
N ALA A 231 -3.27 1.69 -10.43
CA ALA A 231 -3.95 1.24 -9.23
C ALA A 231 -3.26 0.03 -8.58
N VAL A 232 -3.26 0.01 -7.27
CA VAL A 232 -2.89 -1.17 -6.48
C VAL A 232 -4.00 -2.22 -6.65
N ILE A 233 -3.62 -3.47 -6.94
CA ILE A 233 -4.54 -4.61 -7.00
C ILE A 233 -4.90 -5.01 -5.57
N PRO A 234 -6.16 -4.85 -5.12
CA PRO A 234 -6.53 -4.99 -3.70
C PRO A 234 -6.28 -6.39 -3.12
N GLU A 235 -6.32 -7.44 -3.94
CA GLU A 235 -6.10 -8.82 -3.48
C GLU A 235 -4.70 -9.01 -2.89
N ILE A 236 -3.67 -8.35 -3.42
CA ILE A 236 -2.30 -8.51 -2.92
C ILE A 236 -2.16 -7.93 -1.51
N PRO A 237 -2.48 -6.65 -1.24
CA PRO A 237 -2.46 -6.13 0.12
C PRO A 237 -3.44 -6.86 1.05
N TYR A 238 -4.58 -7.34 0.58
CA TYR A 238 -5.48 -8.14 1.38
C TYR A 238 -4.79 -9.41 1.91
N GLN A 239 -4.04 -10.14 1.08
CA GLN A 239 -3.30 -11.32 1.54
C GLN A 239 -2.16 -10.95 2.51
N ILE A 240 -1.51 -9.80 2.30
CA ILE A 240 -0.52 -9.26 3.25
C ILE A 240 -1.19 -8.94 4.59
N PHE A 241 -2.33 -8.26 4.58
CA PHE A 241 -3.09 -7.90 5.78
C PHE A 241 -3.58 -9.13 6.54
N LYS A 242 -4.02 -10.18 5.84
CA LYS A 242 -4.34 -11.49 6.46
C LYS A 242 -3.14 -12.08 7.20
N ALA A 243 -1.97 -12.07 6.58
CA ALA A 243 -0.76 -12.59 7.20
C ALA A 243 -0.36 -11.78 8.45
N ILE A 244 -0.57 -10.45 8.42
CA ILE A 244 -0.38 -9.57 9.57
C ILE A 244 -1.36 -9.93 10.70
N GLU A 245 -2.63 -10.10 10.40
CA GLU A 245 -3.66 -10.43 11.40
C GLU A 245 -3.46 -11.83 12.00
N GLN A 246 -3.03 -12.80 11.19
CA GLN A 246 -2.67 -14.13 11.68
C GLN A 246 -1.50 -14.08 12.67
N TYR A 247 -0.50 -13.23 12.42
CA TYR A 247 0.59 -13.02 13.36
C TYR A 247 0.08 -12.49 14.71
N GLU A 248 -0.79 -11.48 14.69
CA GLU A 248 -1.38 -10.93 15.93
C GLU A 248 -2.18 -11.98 16.69
N THR A 249 -3.03 -12.74 16.02
CA THR A 249 -3.85 -13.78 16.63
C THR A 249 -2.98 -14.85 17.31
N ASN A 250 -1.95 -15.33 16.62
CA ASN A 250 -1.03 -16.33 17.15
C ASN A 250 -0.27 -15.82 18.39
N ARG A 251 0.15 -14.55 18.37
CA ARG A 251 0.82 -13.91 19.51
C ARG A 251 -0.08 -13.81 20.73
N HIS A 252 -1.35 -13.45 20.55
CA HIS A 252 -2.32 -13.42 21.66
C HIS A 252 -2.57 -14.79 22.27
N THR A 253 -2.66 -15.81 21.44
CA THR A 253 -2.83 -17.21 21.90
C THR A 253 -1.63 -17.67 22.72
N GLN A 254 -0.41 -17.41 22.24
CA GLN A 254 0.81 -17.76 22.96
C GLN A 254 0.94 -17.03 24.31
N ALA A 255 0.61 -15.74 24.34
CA ALA A 255 0.63 -14.94 25.57
C ALA A 255 -0.38 -15.46 26.60
N ALA A 256 -1.59 -15.84 26.15
CA ALA A 256 -2.62 -16.42 27.02
C ALA A 256 -2.20 -17.79 27.58
N GLN A 257 -1.54 -18.63 26.80
CA GLN A 257 -1.00 -19.93 27.24
C GLN A 257 0.12 -19.75 28.27
N ALA A 258 1.08 -18.85 28.00
CA ALA A 258 2.16 -18.54 28.93
C ALA A 258 1.65 -18.01 30.28
N GLY A 259 0.62 -17.16 30.27
CA GLY A 259 -0.01 -16.63 31.49
C GLY A 259 -0.75 -17.71 32.32
N ARG A 260 -1.30 -18.74 31.65
CA ARG A 260 -1.92 -19.91 32.36
C ARG A 260 -0.86 -20.80 32.99
N THR A 261 0.24 -21.07 32.30
CA THR A 261 1.34 -21.90 32.81
C THR A 261 2.01 -21.23 34.01
N ALA A 262 2.19 -19.89 33.99
CA ALA A 262 2.78 -19.15 35.10
C ALA A 262 1.90 -19.13 36.37
N ARG A 263 0.57 -19.31 36.22
CA ARG A 263 -0.36 -19.40 37.36
C ARG A 263 -0.56 -20.83 37.90
N ALA A 264 -0.07 -21.84 37.19
CA ALA A 264 -0.21 -23.24 37.54
C ALA A 264 1.03 -23.82 38.30
N ILE A 265 2.02 -23.00 38.61
CA ILE A 265 3.18 -23.38 39.44
C ILE A 265 2.78 -23.07 40.90
N PRO A 266 2.63 -24.09 41.75
CA PRO A 266 2.24 -23.94 43.16
C PRO A 266 3.31 -23.20 43.97
#